data_a2338d027f1462151371d94335f05c46
#
_entry.id   a2338d027f1462151371d94335f05c46
#
_cell.length_a   1.000
_cell.length_b   1.000
_cell.length_c   1.000
_cell.angle_alpha   90.00
_cell.angle_beta   90.00
_cell.angle_gamma   90.00
#
_symmetry.space_group_name_H-M   'P 1'
#
loop_
_entity.id
_entity.type
_entity.pdbx_description
1 polymer ?
#
loop_
_entity_poly.entity_id
_entity_poly.type
_entity_poly.pdbx_seq_one_letter_code
_entity_poly.pdbx_strand_id
1 'polypeptide(L)'
;MTIAIFGTEYPEQFNKYIHHLIKKIEGEHINLLIEEEFYSFLKKDIRFKKTVNTFNNYDQLKDNADFLLSIGGDGTLLKAVTYIRDSEIPILGINTGRLGFISSVSTDQIDAAINDLLKNNYTINERTLLELNTTNNLF
;
A
#
# COMPACT_ATOMS: atom_id res chain seq x y z
N MET A 1 -2.76 11.80 -10.72
CA MET A 1 -2.52 11.14 -9.42
C MET A 1 -2.00 9.74 -9.66
N THR A 2 -0.98 9.35 -8.93
CA THR A 2 -0.40 8.00 -8.95
C THR A 2 -0.54 7.39 -7.56
N ILE A 3 -1.14 6.21 -7.47
CA ILE A 3 -1.21 5.42 -6.25
C ILE A 3 -0.22 4.27 -6.35
N ALA A 4 0.73 4.22 -5.42
CA ALA A 4 1.59 3.07 -5.25
C ALA A 4 0.92 2.02 -4.37
N ILE A 5 1.21 0.75 -4.61
CA ILE A 5 0.70 -0.36 -3.81
C ILE A 5 1.88 -1.25 -3.41
N PHE A 6 2.00 -1.46 -2.13
CA PHE A 6 2.89 -2.44 -1.51
C PHE A 6 2.07 -3.45 -0.72
N GLY A 7 2.43 -4.71 -0.78
CA GLY A 7 1.70 -5.72 -0.02
C GLY A 7 2.50 -6.99 0.19
N THR A 8 1.92 -7.88 0.96
CA THR A 8 2.39 -9.25 1.15
C THR A 8 1.30 -10.21 0.71
N GLU A 9 1.65 -11.45 0.45
CA GLU A 9 0.66 -12.50 0.16
C GLU A 9 -0.40 -12.54 1.26
N TYR A 10 -1.64 -12.72 0.88
CA TYR A 10 -2.79 -12.74 1.78
C TYR A 10 -3.68 -13.96 1.51
N PRO A 11 -4.51 -14.38 2.48
CA PRO A 11 -5.44 -15.48 2.30
C PRO A 11 -6.44 -15.25 1.18
N GLU A 12 -6.76 -16.29 0.41
CA GLU A 12 -7.64 -16.26 -0.76
C GLU A 12 -9.00 -15.60 -0.50
N GLN A 13 -9.51 -15.71 0.72
CA GLN A 13 -10.78 -15.08 1.13
C GLN A 13 -10.79 -13.56 0.94
N PHE A 14 -9.64 -12.91 0.85
CA PHE A 14 -9.50 -11.47 0.62
C PHE A 14 -9.41 -11.10 -0.87
N ASN A 15 -9.23 -12.06 -1.78
CA ASN A 15 -9.11 -11.80 -3.22
C ASN A 15 -10.21 -10.88 -3.74
N LYS A 16 -11.47 -11.14 -3.39
CA LYS A 16 -12.61 -10.33 -3.86
C LYS A 16 -12.49 -8.84 -3.50
N TYR A 17 -11.94 -8.53 -2.33
CA TYR A 17 -11.78 -7.15 -1.87
C TYR A 17 -10.63 -6.45 -2.60
N ILE A 18 -9.54 -7.17 -2.81
CA ILE A 18 -8.37 -6.62 -3.51
C ILE A 18 -8.66 -6.48 -5.01
N HIS A 19 -9.35 -7.44 -5.63
CA HIS A 19 -9.87 -7.30 -6.99
C HIS A 19 -10.76 -6.07 -7.13
N HIS A 20 -11.65 -5.85 -6.17
CA HIS A 20 -12.54 -4.70 -6.14
C HIS A 20 -11.75 -3.39 -6.02
N LEU A 21 -10.76 -3.33 -5.12
CA LEU A 21 -9.85 -2.20 -4.96
C LEU A 21 -9.15 -1.83 -6.27
N ILE A 22 -8.51 -2.81 -6.92
CA ILE A 22 -7.79 -2.61 -8.18
C ILE A 22 -8.75 -2.11 -9.27
N LYS A 23 -9.90 -2.78 -9.41
CA LYS A 23 -10.92 -2.39 -10.39
C LYS A 23 -11.45 -0.97 -10.17
N LYS A 24 -11.61 -0.57 -8.91
CA LYS A 24 -12.05 0.78 -8.53
C LYS A 24 -11.00 1.82 -8.94
N ILE A 25 -9.74 1.59 -8.59
CA ILE A 25 -8.64 2.49 -8.95
C ILE A 25 -8.47 2.59 -10.46
N GLU A 26 -8.57 1.47 -11.18
CA GLU A 26 -8.51 1.46 -12.65
C GLU A 26 -9.69 2.17 -13.33
N GLY A 27 -10.85 2.23 -12.66
CA GLY A 27 -12.03 2.95 -13.12
C GLY A 27 -11.88 4.48 -13.06
N GLU A 28 -10.98 4.96 -12.23
CA GLU A 28 -10.63 6.37 -12.10
C GLU A 28 -9.43 6.71 -12.99
N HIS A 29 -9.16 8.00 -13.19
CA HIS A 29 -7.99 8.48 -13.94
C HIS A 29 -6.72 8.47 -13.05
N ILE A 30 -6.42 7.31 -12.48
CA ILE A 30 -5.31 7.09 -11.55
C ILE A 30 -4.30 6.14 -12.18
N ASN A 31 -3.02 6.48 -12.05
CA ASN A 31 -1.94 5.59 -12.42
C ASN A 31 -1.63 4.64 -11.27
N LEU A 32 -1.39 3.37 -11.60
CA LEU A 32 -0.94 2.37 -10.65
C LEU A 32 0.56 2.15 -10.76
N LEU A 33 1.20 2.10 -9.59
CA LEU A 33 2.61 1.76 -9.41
C LEU A 33 2.66 0.67 -8.33
N ILE A 34 2.98 -0.58 -8.69
CA ILE A 34 2.88 -1.71 -7.76
C ILE A 34 4.28 -2.26 -7.46
N GLU A 35 4.54 -2.60 -6.20
CA GLU A 35 5.79 -3.26 -5.84
C GLU A 35 5.93 -4.58 -6.61
N GLU A 36 7.14 -4.89 -7.06
CA GLU A 36 7.42 -5.89 -8.10
C GLU A 36 7.02 -7.32 -7.68
N GLU A 37 7.34 -7.72 -6.45
CA GLU A 37 6.98 -9.04 -5.93
C GLU A 37 5.47 -9.15 -5.71
N PHE A 38 4.88 -8.09 -5.16
CA PHE A 38 3.44 -8.04 -4.93
C PHE A 38 2.66 -8.01 -6.26
N TYR A 39 3.15 -7.29 -7.27
CA TYR A 39 2.57 -7.35 -8.62
C TYR A 39 2.61 -8.77 -9.19
N SER A 40 3.73 -9.48 -9.00
CA SER A 40 3.88 -10.86 -9.44
C SER A 40 2.91 -11.83 -8.75
N PHE A 41 2.58 -11.55 -7.49
CA PHE A 41 1.55 -12.28 -6.74
C PHE A 41 0.15 -11.95 -7.28
N LEU A 42 -0.19 -10.66 -7.42
CA LEU A 42 -1.52 -10.22 -7.84
C LEU A 42 -1.89 -10.70 -9.25
N LYS A 43 -0.97 -10.68 -10.20
CA LYS A 43 -1.26 -11.06 -11.60
C LYS A 43 -1.58 -12.54 -11.80
N LYS A 44 -1.43 -13.38 -10.77
CA LYS A 44 -1.89 -14.78 -10.82
C LYS A 44 -3.41 -14.86 -10.93
N ASP A 45 -4.11 -13.92 -10.27
CA ASP A 45 -5.57 -13.92 -10.17
C ASP A 45 -6.22 -12.66 -10.76
N ILE A 46 -5.49 -11.54 -10.82
CA ILE A 46 -6.00 -10.26 -11.32
C ILE A 46 -5.54 -10.01 -12.75
N ARG A 47 -6.50 -9.71 -13.62
CA ARG A 47 -6.23 -9.18 -14.96
C ARG A 47 -6.35 -7.67 -14.93
N PHE A 48 -5.21 -7.00 -15.03
CA PHE A 48 -5.14 -5.54 -15.09
C PHE A 48 -5.64 -5.04 -16.46
N LYS A 49 -6.45 -4.00 -16.46
CA LYS A 49 -6.97 -3.38 -17.70
C LYS A 49 -6.00 -2.35 -18.28
N LYS A 50 -5.19 -1.74 -17.43
CA LYS A 50 -4.19 -0.75 -17.80
C LYS A 50 -2.78 -1.30 -17.62
N THR A 51 -1.82 -0.69 -18.30
CA THR A 51 -0.40 -0.96 -18.04
C THR A 51 -0.07 -0.53 -16.62
N VAL A 52 0.52 -1.45 -15.86
CA VAL A 52 0.97 -1.22 -14.49
C VAL A 52 2.50 -1.06 -14.51
N ASN A 53 2.98 0.04 -13.96
CA ASN A 53 4.40 0.22 -13.68
C ASN A 53 4.74 -0.45 -12.33
N THR A 54 5.99 -0.90 -12.19
CA THR A 54 6.45 -1.54 -10.95
C THR A 54 7.59 -0.75 -10.33
N PHE A 55 7.78 -0.93 -9.02
CA PHE A 55 8.92 -0.41 -8.27
C PHE A 55 9.49 -1.50 -7.36
N ASN A 56 10.76 -1.41 -7.03
CA ASN A 56 11.41 -2.31 -6.07
C ASN A 56 12.36 -1.57 -5.11
N ASN A 57 12.44 -0.25 -5.19
CA ASN A 57 13.30 0.55 -4.32
C ASN A 57 12.76 1.97 -4.13
N TYR A 58 13.38 2.69 -3.19
CA TYR A 58 13.04 4.07 -2.85
C TYR A 58 13.13 5.04 -4.04
N ASP A 59 14.18 4.95 -4.85
CA ASP A 59 14.41 5.91 -5.95
C ASP A 59 13.35 5.81 -7.05
N GLN A 60 12.77 4.64 -7.24
CA GLN A 60 11.67 4.44 -8.19
C GLN A 60 10.33 4.94 -7.65
N LEU A 61 10.20 5.07 -6.33
CA LEU A 61 8.95 5.43 -5.67
C LEU A 61 8.86 6.92 -5.34
N LYS A 62 9.93 7.52 -4.80
CA LYS A 62 9.93 8.84 -4.12
C LYS A 62 9.30 9.98 -4.90
N ASP A 63 9.51 10.04 -6.21
CA ASP A 63 9.01 11.13 -7.07
C ASP A 63 7.88 10.67 -8.00
N ASN A 64 7.40 9.45 -7.84
CA ASN A 64 6.48 8.80 -8.77
C ASN A 64 5.14 8.42 -8.17
N ALA A 65 4.92 8.64 -6.88
CA ALA A 65 3.67 8.32 -6.21
C ALA A 65 3.18 9.45 -5.30
N ASP A 66 1.87 9.66 -5.30
CA ASP A 66 1.21 10.62 -4.41
C ASP A 66 0.79 9.96 -3.10
N PHE A 67 0.49 8.66 -3.13
CA PHE A 67 0.10 7.84 -1.98
C PHE A 67 0.64 6.44 -2.10
N LEU A 68 0.85 5.78 -0.95
CA LEU A 68 1.16 4.36 -0.88
C LEU A 68 0.05 3.62 -0.12
N LEU A 69 -0.58 2.65 -0.77
CA LEU A 69 -1.47 1.69 -0.11
C LEU A 69 -0.65 0.50 0.36
N SER A 70 -0.69 0.21 1.65
CA SER A 70 -0.06 -0.97 2.24
C SER A 70 -1.12 -2.05 2.46
N ILE A 71 -1.03 -3.17 1.75
CA ILE A 71 -2.00 -4.28 1.82
C ILE A 71 -1.41 -5.42 2.65
N GLY A 72 -1.94 -5.60 3.85
CA GLY A 72 -1.46 -6.60 4.81
C GLY A 72 -1.81 -6.22 6.24
N GLY A 73 -0.91 -6.46 7.18
CA GLY A 73 -1.02 -6.06 8.58
C GLY A 73 -0.04 -4.94 8.95
N ASP A 74 0.13 -4.72 10.25
CA ASP A 74 1.05 -3.71 10.78
C ASP A 74 2.50 -3.97 10.34
N GLY A 75 2.94 -5.23 10.29
CA GLY A 75 4.27 -5.60 9.82
C GLY A 75 4.50 -5.24 8.34
N THR A 76 3.48 -5.41 7.51
CA THR A 76 3.54 -5.00 6.10
C THR A 76 3.66 -3.48 5.97
N LEU A 77 2.90 -2.74 6.78
CA LEU A 77 2.97 -1.28 6.80
C LEU A 77 4.36 -0.79 7.24
N LEU A 78 4.92 -1.38 8.29
CA LEU A 78 6.28 -1.06 8.74
C LEU A 78 7.33 -1.37 7.66
N LYS A 79 7.16 -2.45 6.91
CA LYS A 79 8.03 -2.77 5.78
C LYS A 79 7.86 -1.75 4.64
N ALA A 80 6.64 -1.28 4.37
CA ALA A 80 6.37 -0.23 3.38
C ALA A 80 7.13 1.07 3.69
N VAL A 81 7.34 1.39 4.96
CA VAL A 81 8.12 2.57 5.38
C VAL A 81 9.54 2.56 4.84
N THR A 82 10.16 1.39 4.66
CA THR A 82 11.51 1.28 4.10
C THR A 82 11.59 1.74 2.63
N TYR A 83 10.47 1.73 1.93
CA TYR A 83 10.36 2.23 0.54
C TYR A 83 10.08 3.72 0.45
N ILE A 84 9.36 4.30 1.40
CA ILE A 84 9.05 5.75 1.38
C ILE A 84 10.11 6.61 2.06
N ARG A 85 10.76 6.10 3.10
CA ARG A 85 11.79 6.81 3.90
C ARG A 85 11.38 8.26 4.22
N ASP A 86 12.14 9.23 3.73
CA ASP A 86 11.96 10.68 3.90
C ASP A 86 11.21 11.35 2.74
N SER A 87 10.59 10.59 1.85
CA SER A 87 9.83 11.13 0.72
C SER A 87 8.52 11.81 1.12
N GLU A 88 8.09 11.65 2.36
CA GLU A 88 6.82 12.18 2.90
C GLU A 88 5.56 11.64 2.19
N ILE A 89 5.69 10.56 1.39
CA ILE A 89 4.53 9.92 0.75
C ILE A 89 3.61 9.34 1.84
N PRO A 90 2.33 9.79 1.92
CA PRO A 90 1.39 9.25 2.90
C PRO A 90 1.08 7.78 2.65
N ILE A 91 0.98 7.01 3.74
CA ILE A 91 0.60 5.59 3.69
C ILE A 91 -0.82 5.41 4.22
N LEU A 92 -1.62 4.64 3.48
CA LEU A 92 -2.90 4.11 3.94
C LEU A 92 -2.79 2.59 4.09
N GLY A 93 -2.95 2.10 5.32
CA GLY A 93 -2.91 0.67 5.61
C GLY A 93 -4.26 0.00 5.44
N ILE A 94 -4.34 -0.98 4.56
CA ILE A 94 -5.51 -1.86 4.35
C ILE A 94 -5.19 -3.21 4.96
N ASN A 95 -5.96 -3.60 5.98
CA ASN A 95 -5.71 -4.80 6.74
C ASN A 95 -6.41 -6.02 6.10
N THR A 96 -5.64 -7.05 5.78
CA THR A 96 -6.12 -8.34 5.25
C THR A 96 -6.10 -9.44 6.31
N GLY A 97 -6.34 -9.09 7.55
CA GLY A 97 -6.35 -10.01 8.68
C GLY A 97 -7.05 -9.40 9.89
N ARG A 98 -6.52 -9.63 11.07
CA ARG A 98 -6.99 -8.97 12.29
C ARG A 98 -6.58 -7.50 12.25
N LEU A 99 -7.50 -6.61 12.61
CA LEU A 99 -7.23 -5.18 12.70
C LEU A 99 -6.01 -4.93 13.61
N GLY A 100 -5.04 -4.21 13.08
CA GLY A 100 -3.82 -3.86 13.80
C GLY A 100 -3.93 -2.52 14.50
N PHE A 101 -2.81 -2.06 15.07
CA PHE A 101 -2.71 -0.75 15.72
C PHE A 101 -2.45 0.37 14.73
N ILE A 102 -1.82 0.08 13.59
CA ILE A 102 -1.37 1.07 12.60
C ILE A 102 -2.19 0.95 11.31
N SER A 103 -2.38 -0.27 10.82
CA SER A 103 -3.20 -0.55 9.65
C SER A 103 -4.68 -0.54 10.07
N SER A 104 -5.39 0.52 9.71
CA SER A 104 -6.69 0.86 10.29
C SER A 104 -7.90 0.64 9.39
N VAL A 105 -7.69 0.44 8.08
CA VAL A 105 -8.78 0.20 7.13
C VAL A 105 -8.98 -1.29 6.96
N SER A 106 -10.17 -1.77 7.32
CA SER A 106 -10.58 -3.15 7.05
C SER A 106 -11.05 -3.31 5.60
N THR A 107 -11.07 -4.54 5.10
CA THR A 107 -11.39 -4.80 3.69
C THR A 107 -12.80 -4.38 3.30
N ASP A 108 -13.76 -4.38 4.20
CA ASP A 108 -15.13 -3.89 3.99
C ASP A 108 -15.23 -2.35 3.93
N GLN A 109 -14.21 -1.63 4.39
CA GLN A 109 -14.14 -0.18 4.37
C GLN A 109 -13.38 0.40 3.17
N ILE A 110 -12.86 -0.44 2.28
CA ILE A 110 -12.03 -0.02 1.14
C ILE A 110 -12.72 1.05 0.29
N ASP A 111 -14.01 0.87 -0.02
CA ASP A 111 -14.74 1.82 -0.87
C ASP A 111 -14.83 3.20 -0.26
N ALA A 112 -15.16 3.27 1.03
CA ALA A 112 -15.22 4.53 1.76
C ALA A 112 -13.86 5.20 1.82
N ALA A 113 -12.81 4.44 2.17
CA ALA A 113 -11.46 4.95 2.30
C ALA A 113 -10.90 5.51 0.97
N ILE A 114 -11.11 4.80 -0.14
CA ILE A 114 -10.66 5.28 -1.46
C ILE A 114 -11.47 6.50 -1.90
N ASN A 115 -12.77 6.53 -1.66
CA ASN A 115 -13.60 7.70 -1.97
C ASN A 115 -13.16 8.94 -1.17
N ASP A 116 -12.86 8.77 0.12
CA ASP A 116 -12.38 9.85 0.98
C ASP A 116 -10.99 10.34 0.52
N LEU A 117 -10.11 9.42 0.15
CA LEU A 117 -8.80 9.76 -0.41
C LEU A 117 -8.93 10.60 -1.68
N LEU A 118 -9.81 10.18 -2.62
CA LEU A 118 -10.03 10.88 -3.88
C LEU A 118 -10.67 12.26 -3.70
N LYS A 119 -11.47 12.44 -2.66
CA LYS A 119 -12.10 13.73 -2.30
C LYS A 119 -11.24 14.62 -1.41
N ASN A 120 -10.01 14.20 -1.10
CA ASN A 120 -9.14 14.86 -0.10
C ASN A 120 -9.80 15.01 1.27
N ASN A 121 -10.68 14.07 1.63
CA ASN A 121 -11.39 14.02 2.91
C ASN A 121 -10.66 13.11 3.90
N TYR A 122 -9.43 13.46 4.23
CA TYR A 122 -8.59 12.71 5.17
C TYR A 122 -7.70 13.65 5.96
N THR A 123 -7.13 13.15 7.05
CA THR A 123 -6.10 13.81 7.83
C THR A 123 -4.83 12.97 7.83
N ILE A 124 -3.68 13.63 7.82
CA ILE A 124 -2.38 12.96 7.91
C ILE A 124 -1.98 12.90 9.38
N ASN A 125 -1.64 11.69 9.83
CA ASN A 125 -1.12 11.43 11.15
C ASN A 125 0.39 11.25 11.05
N GLU A 126 1.17 12.24 11.44
CA GLU A 126 2.62 12.17 11.40
C GLU A 126 3.16 11.24 12.50
N ARG A 127 4.11 10.39 12.17
CA ARG A 127 4.75 9.48 13.09
C ARG A 127 6.26 9.55 12.95
N THR A 128 6.95 9.69 14.08
CA THR A 128 8.41 9.64 14.14
C THR A 128 8.87 8.18 14.14
N LEU A 129 9.87 7.88 13.32
CA LEU A 129 10.54 6.58 13.32
C LEU A 129 11.84 6.69 14.12
N LEU A 130 12.13 5.65 14.89
CA LEU A 130 13.38 5.50 15.60
C LEU A 130 14.22 4.41 14.94
N GLU A 131 15.46 4.72 14.64
CA GLU A 131 16.46 3.75 14.22
C GLU A 131 17.37 3.39 15.41
N LEU A 132 17.48 2.11 15.69
CA LEU A 132 18.38 1.60 16.71
C LEU A 132 19.65 1.03 16.08
N ASN A 133 20.75 1.74 16.23
CA ASN A 133 22.06 1.27 15.81
C ASN A 133 22.76 0.62 17.02
N THR A 134 23.03 -0.67 16.97
CA THR A 134 23.74 -1.40 18.01
C THR A 134 25.05 -1.98 17.47
N THR A 135 26.08 -1.98 18.30
CA THR A 135 27.36 -2.63 17.96
C THR A 135 27.31 -4.15 18.11
N ASN A 136 26.28 -4.68 18.73
CA ASN A 136 26.03 -6.11 18.88
C ASN A 136 24.80 -6.51 18.07
N ASN A 137 24.92 -7.59 17.28
CA ASN A 137 23.76 -8.22 16.65
C ASN A 137 22.82 -8.73 17.74
N LEU A 138 21.68 -8.06 17.92
CA LEU A 138 20.64 -8.44 18.87
C LEU A 138 19.65 -9.47 18.28
N PHE A 139 19.74 -9.73 16.99
CA PHE A 139 18.90 -10.68 16.26
C PHE A 139 19.72 -11.50 15.29
#